data_ba7b3eb2631be9a831c7e644d37869df
#
_entry.id   ba7b3eb2631be9a831c7e644d37869df
#
_cell.length_a   1.000
_cell.length_b   1.000
_cell.length_c   1.000
_cell.angle_alpha   90.00
_cell.angle_beta   90.00
_cell.angle_gamma   90.00
#
_symmetry.space_group_name_H-M   'P 1'
#
loop_
_entity.id
_entity.type
_entity.pdbx_description
1 polymer ?
#
loop_
_entity_poly.entity_id
_entity_poly.type
_entity_poly.pdbx_seq_one_letter_code
_entity_poly.pdbx_strand_id
1 'polypeptide(L)'
;METTARGDVPKTLQTIAYISIPNSADLEFLLWDLQDAIAAYAQLSGTVLPHPVDLEADDSGSVAGAADGIVFAVEDAPNDEAMAPIKQMLDRFGGAGTRAYVVVQADVGGLERAHGLVVRLRATCDLRGLSWCGGVVVCTGSGFAALRHSPRMGLLRRPFSEAMDKLVGAVRMGCSVEHAQRLGGGNAANVDADGMVCAEPAVPAPIWRGVLKRLGAHAQTKI
;
A
#
# COMPACT_ATOMS: atom_id res chain seq x y z
N MET A 1 -3.00 10.60 29.93
CA MET A 1 -4.13 10.02 29.17
C MET A 1 -3.66 9.92 27.74
N GLU A 2 -3.19 8.73 27.33
CA GLU A 2 -2.82 8.51 25.93
C GLU A 2 -4.10 8.55 25.09
N THR A 3 -4.19 9.51 24.19
CA THR A 3 -5.27 9.58 23.22
C THR A 3 -5.00 8.47 22.21
N THR A 4 -5.70 7.34 22.33
CA THR A 4 -5.65 6.26 21.33
C THR A 4 -6.00 6.86 19.98
N ALA A 5 -5.06 6.83 19.04
CA ALA A 5 -5.30 7.36 17.69
C ALA A 5 -6.49 6.62 17.07
N ARG A 6 -7.34 7.33 16.33
CA ARG A 6 -8.57 6.77 15.70
C ARG A 6 -8.32 5.51 14.85
N GLY A 7 -7.08 5.30 14.38
CA GLY A 7 -6.64 4.14 13.61
C GLY A 7 -6.32 2.89 14.42
N ASP A 8 -6.26 3.00 15.76
CA ASP A 8 -5.75 1.90 16.59
C ASP A 8 -6.82 0.89 17.02
N VAL A 9 -8.09 1.24 16.93
CA VAL A 9 -9.17 0.30 17.27
C VAL A 9 -9.49 -0.57 16.04
N PRO A 10 -9.35 -1.90 16.11
CA PRO A 10 -9.73 -2.80 15.02
C PRO A 10 -11.19 -2.60 14.59
N LYS A 11 -11.43 -2.55 13.29
CA LYS A 11 -12.76 -2.44 12.68
C LYS A 11 -12.82 -3.35 11.46
N THR A 12 -13.83 -4.21 11.36
CA THR A 12 -14.03 -4.99 10.14
C THR A 12 -14.34 -4.05 8.97
N LEU A 13 -13.52 -4.11 7.91
CA LEU A 13 -13.76 -3.37 6.68
C LEU A 13 -14.69 -4.21 5.78
N GLN A 14 -15.81 -3.62 5.35
CA GLN A 14 -16.75 -4.23 4.41
C GLN A 14 -16.38 -3.90 2.97
N THR A 15 -15.90 -2.66 2.75
CA THR A 15 -15.55 -2.14 1.44
C THR A 15 -14.16 -1.52 1.45
N ILE A 16 -13.38 -1.74 0.38
CA ILE A 16 -12.05 -1.15 0.21
C ILE A 16 -11.90 -0.62 -1.21
N ALA A 17 -11.48 0.64 -1.34
CA ALA A 17 -11.05 1.23 -2.60
C ALA A 17 -9.54 1.01 -2.77
N TYR A 18 -9.12 0.45 -3.91
CA TYR A 18 -7.71 0.27 -4.28
C TYR A 18 -7.38 1.26 -5.42
N ILE A 19 -6.47 2.17 -5.18
CA ILE A 19 -6.20 3.30 -6.07
C ILE A 19 -4.71 3.36 -6.39
N SER A 20 -4.34 3.31 -7.68
CA SER A 20 -2.95 3.51 -8.15
C SER A 20 -2.79 4.89 -8.79
N ILE A 21 -1.76 5.64 -8.38
CA ILE A 21 -1.46 6.98 -8.87
C ILE A 21 0.06 7.16 -9.02
N PRO A 22 0.57 7.31 -10.27
CA PRO A 22 -0.13 7.13 -11.54
C PRO A 22 -0.58 5.69 -11.76
N ASN A 23 -1.38 5.44 -12.80
CA ASN A 23 -1.68 4.07 -13.20
C ASN A 23 -0.45 3.48 -13.90
N SER A 24 0.33 2.67 -13.18
CA SER A 24 1.54 2.02 -13.69
C SER A 24 1.53 0.53 -13.39
N ALA A 25 2.21 -0.25 -14.25
CA ALA A 25 2.26 -1.71 -14.09
C ALA A 25 2.90 -2.14 -12.74
N ASP A 26 3.81 -1.34 -12.22
CA ASP A 26 4.47 -1.61 -10.94
C ASP A 26 3.52 -1.42 -9.77
N LEU A 27 2.74 -0.32 -9.75
CA LEU A 27 1.73 -0.06 -8.72
C LEU A 27 0.55 -1.03 -8.81
N GLU A 28 0.09 -1.35 -10.02
CA GLU A 28 -0.93 -2.38 -10.24
C GLU A 28 -0.46 -3.74 -9.69
N PHE A 29 0.80 -4.08 -9.92
CA PHE A 29 1.36 -5.32 -9.38
C PHE A 29 1.41 -5.31 -7.85
N LEU A 30 1.79 -4.21 -7.22
CA LEU A 30 1.80 -4.07 -5.76
C LEU A 30 0.39 -4.20 -5.16
N LEU A 31 -0.61 -3.56 -5.77
CA LEU A 31 -2.01 -3.69 -5.34
C LEU A 31 -2.54 -5.10 -5.56
N TRP A 32 -2.22 -5.73 -6.71
CA TRP A 32 -2.61 -7.10 -6.98
C TRP A 32 -1.99 -8.08 -5.94
N ASP A 33 -0.70 -7.91 -5.61
CA ASP A 33 -0.01 -8.74 -4.61
C ASP A 33 -0.63 -8.60 -3.22
N LEU A 34 -1.05 -7.38 -2.84
CA LEU A 34 -1.77 -7.12 -1.61
C LEU A 34 -3.14 -7.81 -1.60
N GLN A 35 -3.93 -7.66 -2.66
CA GLN A 35 -5.26 -8.25 -2.77
C GLN A 35 -5.20 -9.77 -2.78
N ASP A 36 -4.26 -10.37 -3.53
CA ASP A 36 -4.04 -11.81 -3.57
C ASP A 36 -3.69 -12.38 -2.18
N ALA A 37 -2.82 -11.69 -1.45
CA ALA A 37 -2.48 -12.08 -0.09
C ALA A 37 -3.67 -11.95 0.87
N ILE A 38 -4.46 -10.89 0.81
CA ILE A 38 -5.68 -10.73 1.62
C ILE A 38 -6.66 -11.87 1.33
N ALA A 39 -6.84 -12.22 0.05
CA ALA A 39 -7.72 -13.31 -0.36
C ALA A 39 -7.23 -14.66 0.17
N ALA A 40 -5.94 -14.96 0.04
CA ALA A 40 -5.35 -16.20 0.56
C ALA A 40 -5.53 -16.35 2.08
N TYR A 41 -5.28 -15.28 2.83
CA TYR A 41 -5.50 -15.28 4.28
C TYR A 41 -6.97 -15.43 4.66
N ALA A 42 -7.89 -14.80 3.93
CA ALA A 42 -9.32 -14.92 4.19
C ALA A 42 -9.79 -16.36 3.99
N GLN A 43 -9.34 -17.04 2.92
CA GLN A 43 -9.62 -18.44 2.68
C GLN A 43 -9.13 -19.34 3.82
N LEU A 44 -7.90 -19.10 4.31
CA LEU A 44 -7.33 -19.89 5.40
C LEU A 44 -8.01 -19.66 6.75
N SER A 45 -8.48 -18.45 7.02
CA SER A 45 -9.10 -18.07 8.30
C SER A 45 -10.63 -18.16 8.28
N GLY A 46 -11.26 -18.43 7.14
CA GLY A 46 -12.71 -18.42 7.00
C GLY A 46 -13.35 -17.05 7.20
N THR A 47 -12.58 -15.97 7.03
CA THR A 47 -13.07 -14.60 7.18
C THR A 47 -13.65 -14.06 5.88
N VAL A 48 -14.62 -13.15 6.00
CA VAL A 48 -15.21 -12.48 4.83
C VAL A 48 -14.20 -11.52 4.22
N LEU A 49 -14.07 -11.58 2.89
CA LEU A 49 -13.26 -10.62 2.12
C LEU A 49 -13.99 -9.29 2.06
N PRO A 50 -13.28 -8.16 2.26
CA PRO A 50 -13.82 -6.85 1.93
C PRO A 50 -14.12 -6.78 0.42
N HIS A 51 -15.25 -6.17 0.06
CA HIS A 51 -15.60 -5.96 -1.34
C HIS A 51 -14.76 -4.82 -1.91
N PRO A 52 -14.05 -5.03 -3.05
CA PRO A 52 -13.41 -3.92 -3.73
C PRO A 52 -14.47 -2.97 -4.27
N VAL A 53 -14.27 -1.66 -4.07
CA VAL A 53 -15.12 -0.63 -4.66
C VAL A 53 -14.74 -0.49 -6.12
N ASP A 54 -15.73 -0.59 -7.02
CA ASP A 54 -15.52 -0.34 -8.45
C ASP A 54 -15.33 1.16 -8.69
N LEU A 55 -14.14 1.54 -9.13
CA LEU A 55 -13.76 2.92 -9.38
C LEU A 55 -14.38 3.48 -10.67
N GLU A 56 -14.80 2.60 -11.59
CA GLU A 56 -15.34 2.98 -12.91
C GLU A 56 -16.88 3.09 -12.90
N ALA A 57 -17.55 2.48 -11.91
CA ALA A 57 -19.00 2.27 -11.95
C ALA A 57 -19.87 3.52 -11.83
N ASP A 58 -19.33 4.74 -11.69
CA ASP A 58 -20.18 5.89 -11.38
C ASP A 58 -19.92 7.18 -12.16
N ASP A 59 -20.21 7.12 -13.48
CA ASP A 59 -20.54 8.34 -14.25
C ASP A 59 -21.98 8.87 -13.99
N SER A 60 -22.76 8.15 -13.16
CA SER A 60 -24.20 8.45 -12.95
C SER A 60 -24.46 9.46 -11.83
N GLY A 61 -23.42 10.06 -11.21
CA GLY A 61 -23.62 11.08 -10.16
C GLY A 61 -24.19 10.52 -8.84
N SER A 62 -24.33 9.22 -8.71
CA SER A 62 -24.61 8.55 -7.44
C SER A 62 -23.37 8.67 -6.57
N VAL A 63 -23.49 9.24 -5.39
CA VAL A 63 -22.44 9.32 -4.40
C VAL A 63 -22.04 7.89 -4.07
N ALA A 64 -20.92 7.41 -4.64
CA ALA A 64 -20.31 6.18 -4.17
C ALA A 64 -20.17 6.34 -2.66
N GLY A 65 -20.85 5.51 -1.87
CA GLY A 65 -20.81 5.61 -0.43
C GLY A 65 -19.35 5.55 0.03
N ALA A 66 -18.99 6.31 1.06
CA ALA A 66 -17.63 6.32 1.59
C ALA A 66 -17.16 4.88 1.82
N ALA A 67 -16.02 4.50 1.26
CA ALA A 67 -15.42 3.20 1.50
C ALA A 67 -15.00 3.09 2.98
N ASP A 68 -15.07 1.90 3.55
CA ASP A 68 -14.55 1.67 4.92
C ASP A 68 -13.02 1.82 4.97
N GLY A 69 -12.34 1.44 3.91
CA GLY A 69 -10.90 1.58 3.73
C GLY A 69 -10.50 2.03 2.35
N ILE A 70 -9.39 2.74 2.26
CA ILE A 70 -8.74 3.13 1.01
C ILE A 70 -7.29 2.69 1.08
N VAL A 71 -6.81 2.04 0.04
CA VAL A 71 -5.39 1.72 -0.15
C VAL A 71 -4.88 2.50 -1.35
N PHE A 72 -3.98 3.44 -1.12
CA PHE A 72 -3.28 4.16 -2.19
C PHE A 72 -1.97 3.46 -2.53
N ALA A 73 -1.76 3.14 -3.80
CA ALA A 73 -0.43 2.84 -4.33
C ALA A 73 0.06 4.07 -5.10
N VAL A 74 1.19 4.62 -4.69
CA VAL A 74 1.72 5.88 -5.25
C VAL A 74 3.20 5.74 -5.56
N GLU A 75 3.64 6.36 -6.65
CA GLU A 75 5.06 6.51 -6.94
C GLU A 75 5.62 7.74 -6.22
N ASP A 76 6.84 7.60 -5.67
CA ASP A 76 7.60 8.73 -5.15
C ASP A 76 8.11 9.59 -6.33
N ALA A 77 7.23 10.44 -6.84
CA ALA A 77 7.57 11.39 -7.90
C ALA A 77 8.14 12.69 -7.31
N PRO A 78 9.12 13.32 -7.97
CA PRO A 78 9.76 14.55 -7.48
C PRO A 78 8.82 15.76 -7.41
N ASN A 79 7.67 15.70 -8.07
CA ASN A 79 6.70 16.80 -8.15
C ASN A 79 5.42 16.45 -7.39
N ASP A 80 4.68 17.48 -6.97
CA ASP A 80 3.37 17.35 -6.31
C ASP A 80 2.25 16.86 -7.25
N GLU A 81 2.59 16.37 -8.44
CA GLU A 81 1.62 15.92 -9.45
C GLU A 81 0.71 14.79 -8.94
N ALA A 82 1.24 13.91 -8.10
CA ALA A 82 0.44 12.84 -7.50
C ALA A 82 -0.59 13.35 -6.47
N MET A 83 -0.36 14.50 -5.85
CA MET A 83 -1.22 14.98 -4.77
C MET A 83 -2.60 15.46 -5.22
N ALA A 84 -2.72 16.04 -6.41
CA ALA A 84 -4.02 16.52 -6.92
C ALA A 84 -4.98 15.35 -7.22
N PRO A 85 -4.59 14.29 -7.97
CA PRO A 85 -5.41 13.11 -8.14
C PRO A 85 -5.75 12.41 -6.82
N ILE A 86 -4.80 12.31 -5.87
CA ILE A 86 -5.05 11.71 -4.55
C ILE A 86 -6.15 12.48 -3.81
N LYS A 87 -6.07 13.82 -3.77
CA LYS A 87 -7.09 14.65 -3.14
C LYS A 87 -8.47 14.42 -3.77
N GLN A 88 -8.54 14.36 -5.09
CA GLN A 88 -9.79 14.07 -5.82
C GLN A 88 -10.37 12.70 -5.44
N MET A 89 -9.53 11.66 -5.35
CA MET A 89 -9.98 10.33 -4.94
C MET A 89 -10.40 10.28 -3.47
N LEU A 90 -9.70 10.99 -2.58
CA LEU A 90 -10.11 11.13 -1.19
C LEU A 90 -11.46 11.84 -1.06
N ASP A 91 -11.72 12.86 -1.88
CA ASP A 91 -12.99 13.58 -1.88
C ASP A 91 -14.15 12.71 -2.43
N ARG A 92 -13.84 11.74 -3.31
CA ARG A 92 -14.83 10.82 -3.90
C ARG A 92 -15.14 9.61 -3.01
N PHE A 93 -14.13 8.99 -2.41
CA PHE A 93 -14.27 7.70 -1.70
C PHE A 93 -14.03 7.80 -0.20
N GLY A 94 -13.45 8.91 0.27
CA GLY A 94 -13.14 9.13 1.67
C GLY A 94 -14.32 9.72 2.43
N GLY A 95 -14.47 9.29 3.68
CA GLY A 95 -15.42 9.86 4.62
C GLY A 95 -14.82 9.90 6.02
N ALA A 96 -15.47 10.58 6.95
CA ALA A 96 -15.01 10.64 8.33
C ALA A 96 -14.88 9.22 8.92
N GLY A 97 -13.66 8.88 9.34
CA GLY A 97 -13.33 7.56 9.89
C GLY A 97 -12.99 6.47 8.87
N THR A 98 -13.01 6.75 7.56
CA THR A 98 -12.44 5.84 6.55
C THR A 98 -10.97 5.56 6.87
N ARG A 99 -10.55 4.31 6.81
CA ARG A 99 -9.16 3.88 7.05
C ARG A 99 -8.31 4.16 5.82
N ALA A 100 -7.24 4.93 5.98
CA ALA A 100 -6.31 5.24 4.89
C ALA A 100 -5.00 4.48 5.05
N TYR A 101 -4.68 3.65 4.07
CA TYR A 101 -3.44 2.89 3.95
C TYR A 101 -2.68 3.33 2.71
N VAL A 102 -1.36 3.18 2.72
CA VAL A 102 -0.54 3.56 1.57
C VAL A 102 0.53 2.52 1.25
N VAL A 103 0.77 2.35 -0.05
CA VAL A 103 1.95 1.67 -0.61
C VAL A 103 2.70 2.71 -1.42
N VAL A 104 3.90 3.08 -0.99
CA VAL A 104 4.75 4.03 -1.71
C VAL A 104 5.83 3.24 -2.45
N GLN A 105 5.88 3.35 -3.76
CA GLN A 105 6.99 2.86 -4.55
C GLN A 105 8.04 3.97 -4.71
N ALA A 106 9.25 3.69 -4.29
CA ALA A 106 10.37 4.61 -4.37
C ALA A 106 11.55 4.00 -5.14
N ASP A 107 12.43 4.85 -5.63
CA ASP A 107 13.72 4.42 -6.15
C ASP A 107 14.57 3.77 -5.06
N VAL A 108 15.49 2.90 -5.44
CA VAL A 108 16.49 2.36 -4.51
C VAL A 108 17.33 3.51 -3.95
N GLY A 109 17.27 3.69 -2.63
CA GLY A 109 17.87 4.84 -1.92
C GLY A 109 16.98 6.09 -1.90
N GLY A 110 15.72 6.02 -2.33
CA GLY A 110 14.75 7.11 -2.34
C GLY A 110 13.93 7.27 -1.05
N LEU A 111 14.30 6.59 0.02
CA LEU A 111 13.51 6.54 1.25
C LEU A 111 13.19 7.92 1.84
N GLU A 112 14.12 8.86 1.83
CA GLU A 112 13.92 10.21 2.37
C GLU A 112 12.84 10.99 1.61
N ARG A 113 12.83 10.88 0.26
CA ARG A 113 11.77 11.50 -0.57
C ARG A 113 10.42 10.85 -0.31
N ALA A 114 10.38 9.52 -0.26
CA ALA A 114 9.18 8.78 0.05
C ALA A 114 8.59 9.18 1.41
N HIS A 115 9.43 9.40 2.42
CA HIS A 115 9.00 9.91 3.72
C HIS A 115 8.34 11.29 3.61
N GLY A 116 8.92 12.21 2.84
CA GLY A 116 8.31 13.51 2.57
C GLY A 116 6.92 13.41 1.92
N LEU A 117 6.71 12.46 1.00
CA LEU A 117 5.40 12.17 0.41
C LEU A 117 4.43 11.61 1.46
N VAL A 118 4.87 10.67 2.29
CA VAL A 118 4.06 10.07 3.37
C VAL A 118 3.54 11.12 4.34
N VAL A 119 4.39 12.04 4.80
CA VAL A 119 4.00 13.14 5.70
C VAL A 119 2.88 13.99 5.07
N ARG A 120 2.99 14.32 3.78
CA ARG A 120 1.95 15.09 3.07
C ARG A 120 0.65 14.31 2.90
N LEU A 121 0.73 13.00 2.60
CA LEU A 121 -0.43 12.12 2.51
C LEU A 121 -1.16 12.03 3.84
N ARG A 122 -0.43 11.79 4.92
CA ARG A 122 -0.97 11.75 6.28
C ARG A 122 -1.68 13.04 6.63
N ALA A 123 -1.03 14.19 6.45
CA ALA A 123 -1.63 15.49 6.71
C ALA A 123 -2.91 15.72 5.86
N THR A 124 -2.92 15.25 4.61
CA THR A 124 -4.09 15.34 3.73
C THR A 124 -5.25 14.47 4.22
N CYS A 125 -4.97 13.27 4.72
CA CYS A 125 -5.96 12.38 5.32
C CYS A 125 -6.52 12.98 6.61
N ASP A 126 -5.65 13.48 7.50
CA ASP A 126 -6.06 14.10 8.78
C ASP A 126 -6.98 15.31 8.56
N LEU A 127 -6.66 16.18 7.59
CA LEU A 127 -7.49 17.34 7.23
C LEU A 127 -8.89 16.95 6.73
N ARG A 128 -9.07 15.75 6.21
CA ARG A 128 -10.36 15.21 5.73
C ARG A 128 -11.06 14.32 6.73
N GLY A 129 -10.50 14.17 7.93
CA GLY A 129 -11.07 13.33 8.99
C GLY A 129 -10.95 11.82 8.73
N LEU A 130 -10.08 11.39 7.80
CA LEU A 130 -9.77 9.98 7.63
C LEU A 130 -8.87 9.50 8.77
N SER A 131 -8.93 8.20 9.04
CA SER A 131 -8.04 7.56 10.01
C SER A 131 -6.79 7.07 9.30
N TRP A 132 -5.67 7.77 9.46
CA TRP A 132 -4.38 7.31 8.95
C TRP A 132 -3.97 6.01 9.63
N CYS A 133 -3.68 4.98 8.85
CA CYS A 133 -3.33 3.65 9.33
C CYS A 133 -1.90 3.22 8.97
N GLY A 134 -1.16 4.09 8.27
CA GLY A 134 0.21 3.79 7.84
C GLY A 134 0.26 2.95 6.56
N GLY A 135 1.37 2.27 6.34
CA GLY A 135 1.56 1.51 5.12
C GLY A 135 2.96 0.96 4.93
N VAL A 136 3.37 0.82 3.68
CA VAL A 136 4.70 0.34 3.30
C VAL A 136 5.37 1.27 2.29
N VAL A 137 6.69 1.43 2.43
CA VAL A 137 7.56 2.01 1.42
C VAL A 137 8.38 0.89 0.80
N VAL A 138 8.29 0.71 -0.52
CA VAL A 138 9.03 -0.31 -1.26
C VAL A 138 10.04 0.38 -2.17
N CYS A 139 11.33 0.28 -1.83
CA CYS A 139 12.43 0.92 -2.58
C CYS A 139 12.89 0.03 -3.73
N THR A 140 12.01 -0.18 -4.72
CA THR A 140 12.24 -1.11 -5.83
C THR A 140 12.83 -0.44 -7.07
N GLY A 141 12.56 0.86 -7.28
CA GLY A 141 12.72 1.49 -8.58
C GLY A 141 11.72 0.95 -9.60
N SER A 142 11.79 1.44 -10.83
CA SER A 142 10.93 1.02 -11.93
C SER A 142 11.23 -0.40 -12.43
N GLY A 143 10.20 -1.08 -12.95
CA GLY A 143 10.29 -2.43 -13.50
C GLY A 143 10.09 -3.56 -12.49
N PHE A 144 9.58 -3.25 -11.31
CA PHE A 144 9.30 -4.23 -10.24
C PHE A 144 8.26 -5.29 -10.67
N ALA A 145 7.30 -4.91 -11.53
CA ALA A 145 6.31 -5.82 -12.09
C ALA A 145 6.91 -7.03 -12.82
N ALA A 146 8.16 -6.93 -13.30
CA ALA A 146 8.90 -8.06 -13.87
C ALA A 146 9.09 -9.24 -12.90
N LEU A 147 8.96 -8.98 -11.59
CA LEU A 147 9.03 -10.02 -10.54
C LEU A 147 7.68 -10.71 -10.28
N ARG A 148 6.62 -10.40 -11.02
CA ARG A 148 5.27 -10.99 -10.81
C ARG A 148 5.29 -12.51 -10.73
N HIS A 149 6.10 -13.17 -11.53
CA HIS A 149 6.22 -14.62 -11.57
C HIS A 149 7.31 -15.20 -10.64
N SER A 150 8.01 -14.34 -9.91
CA SER A 150 9.00 -14.79 -8.93
C SER A 150 8.32 -15.22 -7.63
N PRO A 151 8.80 -16.28 -6.96
CA PRO A 151 8.22 -16.71 -5.68
C PRO A 151 8.27 -15.59 -4.63
N ARG A 152 7.17 -15.38 -3.90
CA ARG A 152 7.08 -14.37 -2.83
C ARG A 152 8.20 -14.48 -1.80
N MET A 153 8.57 -15.71 -1.42
CA MET A 153 9.63 -16.01 -0.46
C MET A 153 11.01 -16.16 -1.10
N GLY A 154 11.13 -15.92 -2.42
CA GLY A 154 12.42 -15.92 -3.12
C GLY A 154 13.27 -14.71 -2.75
N LEU A 155 14.61 -14.85 -2.82
CA LEU A 155 15.59 -13.84 -2.41
C LEU A 155 15.27 -12.42 -2.93
N LEU A 156 14.80 -12.31 -4.15
CA LEU A 156 14.54 -11.00 -4.79
C LEU A 156 13.26 -10.34 -4.29
N ARG A 157 12.23 -11.13 -3.95
CA ARG A 157 10.89 -10.62 -3.64
C ARG A 157 10.59 -10.64 -2.14
N ARG A 158 11.27 -11.47 -1.39
CA ARG A 158 11.02 -11.71 0.03
C ARG A 158 10.94 -10.42 0.88
N PRO A 159 11.90 -9.47 0.82
CA PRO A 159 11.82 -8.27 1.67
C PRO A 159 10.53 -7.46 1.44
N PHE A 160 10.11 -7.35 0.19
CA PHE A 160 8.89 -6.63 -0.20
C PHE A 160 7.63 -7.37 0.22
N SER A 161 7.61 -8.70 0.03
CA SER A 161 6.50 -9.55 0.46
C SER A 161 6.33 -9.55 1.97
N GLU A 162 7.41 -9.60 2.75
CA GLU A 162 7.37 -9.51 4.21
C GLU A 162 6.85 -8.14 4.69
N ALA A 163 7.19 -7.05 4.00
CA ALA A 163 6.63 -5.73 4.30
C ALA A 163 5.14 -5.67 3.96
N MET A 164 4.75 -6.19 2.78
CA MET A 164 3.34 -6.24 2.35
C MET A 164 2.50 -7.11 3.31
N ASP A 165 3.02 -8.22 3.83
CA ASP A 165 2.29 -9.06 4.78
C ASP A 165 1.93 -8.32 6.08
N LYS A 166 2.73 -7.33 6.51
CA LYS A 166 2.40 -6.45 7.63
C LYS A 166 1.22 -5.53 7.30
N LEU A 167 1.19 -4.99 6.08
CA LEU A 167 0.06 -4.19 5.60
C LEU A 167 -1.20 -5.06 5.45
N VAL A 168 -1.07 -6.29 4.93
CA VAL A 168 -2.18 -7.28 4.87
C VAL A 168 -2.79 -7.48 6.25
N GLY A 169 -1.97 -7.66 7.29
CA GLY A 169 -2.44 -7.78 8.67
C GLY A 169 -3.25 -6.57 9.12
N ALA A 170 -2.76 -5.36 8.87
CA ALA A 170 -3.42 -4.11 9.22
C ALA A 170 -4.77 -3.92 8.50
N VAL A 171 -4.79 -4.15 7.19
CA VAL A 171 -6.01 -4.03 6.36
C VAL A 171 -7.07 -5.04 6.80
N ARG A 172 -6.69 -6.30 7.04
CA ARG A 172 -7.62 -7.36 7.49
C ARG A 172 -8.23 -7.05 8.87
N MET A 173 -7.44 -6.49 9.78
CA MET A 173 -7.93 -6.10 11.10
C MET A 173 -8.57 -4.72 11.11
N GLY A 174 -8.48 -3.95 10.02
CA GLY A 174 -8.98 -2.59 9.93
C GLY A 174 -8.38 -1.69 11.01
N CYS A 175 -7.07 -1.77 11.25
CA CYS A 175 -6.35 -0.97 12.23
C CYS A 175 -5.03 -0.46 11.67
N SER A 176 -4.26 0.31 12.44
CA SER A 176 -2.95 0.78 12.01
C SER A 176 -1.94 -0.37 11.84
N VAL A 177 -0.95 -0.18 10.96
CA VAL A 177 0.13 -1.15 10.75
C VAL A 177 0.88 -1.41 12.07
N GLU A 178 1.13 -0.37 12.85
CA GLU A 178 1.77 -0.50 14.16
C GLU A 178 0.95 -1.36 15.13
N HIS A 179 -0.36 -1.13 15.20
CA HIS A 179 -1.24 -1.90 16.07
C HIS A 179 -1.34 -3.36 15.63
N ALA A 180 -1.46 -3.61 14.33
CA ALA A 180 -1.45 -4.96 13.77
C ALA A 180 -0.19 -5.73 14.11
N GLN A 181 0.99 -5.07 14.05
CA GLN A 181 2.26 -5.69 14.42
C GLN A 181 2.32 -6.06 15.91
N ARG A 182 1.82 -5.18 16.79
CA ARG A 182 1.75 -5.48 18.23
C ARG A 182 0.85 -6.69 18.53
N LEU A 183 -0.31 -6.78 17.90
CA LEU A 183 -1.25 -7.89 18.08
C LEU A 183 -0.72 -9.21 17.52
N GLY A 184 0.00 -9.17 16.39
CA GLY A 184 0.58 -10.34 15.76
C GLY A 184 1.83 -10.89 16.45
N GLY A 185 2.26 -10.30 17.59
CA GLY A 185 3.50 -10.68 18.28
C GLY A 185 4.77 -10.28 17.52
N GLY A 186 4.64 -9.47 16.48
CA GLY A 186 5.75 -8.94 15.70
C GLY A 186 6.49 -7.80 16.42
N ASN A 187 7.69 -7.50 15.94
CA ASN A 187 8.45 -6.37 16.46
C ASN A 187 7.98 -5.06 15.81
N ALA A 188 7.25 -4.24 16.56
CA ALA A 188 6.81 -2.91 16.12
C ALA A 188 7.99 -1.92 15.92
N ALA A 189 9.22 -2.28 16.33
CA ALA A 189 10.41 -1.45 16.11
C ALA A 189 10.77 -1.24 14.62
N ASN A 190 10.15 -2.01 13.71
CA ASN A 190 10.32 -1.84 12.27
C ASN A 190 9.26 -0.90 11.65
N VAL A 191 8.41 -0.30 12.45
CA VAL A 191 7.41 0.69 12.02
C VAL A 191 7.89 2.06 12.47
N ASP A 192 7.98 3.01 11.54
CA ASP A 192 8.43 4.37 11.84
C ASP A 192 7.34 5.22 12.52
N ALA A 193 7.65 6.48 12.81
CA ALA A 193 6.75 7.42 13.49
C ALA A 193 5.47 7.76 12.67
N ASP A 194 5.48 7.54 11.37
CA ASP A 194 4.33 7.73 10.48
C ASP A 194 3.56 6.43 10.22
N GLY A 195 3.91 5.35 10.89
CA GLY A 195 3.26 4.04 10.75
C GLY A 195 3.69 3.27 9.52
N MET A 196 4.86 3.59 8.95
CA MET A 196 5.36 2.96 7.73
C MET A 196 6.35 1.85 8.01
N VAL A 197 6.29 0.81 7.16
CA VAL A 197 7.31 -0.24 7.08
C VAL A 197 8.11 -0.04 5.80
N CYS A 198 9.43 0.02 5.91
CA CYS A 198 10.31 0.20 4.76
C CYS A 198 10.92 -1.12 4.32
N ALA A 199 10.93 -1.36 3.00
CA ALA A 199 11.56 -2.51 2.39
C ALA A 199 12.54 -2.09 1.30
N GLU A 200 13.75 -2.59 1.38
CA GLU A 200 14.81 -2.39 0.40
C GLU A 200 15.22 -3.73 -0.22
N PRO A 201 15.82 -3.72 -1.43
CA PRO A 201 16.34 -4.94 -2.04
C PRO A 201 17.36 -5.63 -1.14
N ALA A 202 17.32 -6.95 -1.10
CA ALA A 202 18.32 -7.76 -0.38
C ALA A 202 19.73 -7.73 -1.03
N VAL A 203 19.86 -7.09 -2.21
CA VAL A 203 21.11 -7.00 -2.95
C VAL A 203 21.44 -5.51 -3.25
N PRO A 204 22.73 -5.16 -3.43
CA PRO A 204 23.12 -3.80 -3.74
C PRO A 204 22.42 -3.21 -4.98
N ALA A 205 22.14 -1.91 -4.96
CA ALA A 205 21.39 -1.20 -5.99
C ALA A 205 21.84 -1.47 -7.45
N PRO A 206 23.15 -1.51 -7.79
CA PRO A 206 23.57 -1.81 -9.15
C PRO A 206 23.18 -3.23 -9.61
N ILE A 207 23.30 -4.19 -8.70
CA ILE A 207 22.92 -5.59 -8.98
C ILE A 207 21.40 -5.67 -9.16
N TRP A 208 20.64 -5.04 -8.26
CA TRP A 208 19.18 -4.98 -8.32
C TRP A 208 18.68 -4.43 -9.65
N ARG A 209 19.17 -3.26 -10.07
CA ARG A 209 18.82 -2.65 -11.37
C ARG A 209 19.14 -3.57 -12.55
N GLY A 210 20.30 -4.26 -12.49
CA GLY A 210 20.68 -5.24 -13.50
C GLY A 210 19.71 -6.42 -13.58
N VAL A 211 19.24 -6.92 -12.44
CA VAL A 211 18.25 -8.00 -12.35
C VAL A 211 16.91 -7.56 -12.96
N LEU A 212 16.36 -6.41 -12.56
CA LEU A 212 15.10 -5.91 -13.09
C LEU A 212 15.16 -5.70 -14.62
N LYS A 213 16.25 -5.11 -15.11
CA LYS A 213 16.46 -4.92 -16.55
C LYS A 213 16.46 -6.26 -17.34
N ARG A 214 17.11 -7.29 -16.81
CA ARG A 214 17.13 -8.62 -17.45
C ARG A 214 15.76 -9.28 -17.45
N LEU A 215 15.05 -9.23 -16.34
CA LEU A 215 13.72 -9.83 -16.24
C LEU A 215 12.70 -9.09 -17.12
N GLY A 216 12.75 -7.76 -17.18
CA GLY A 216 11.91 -6.96 -18.06
C GLY A 216 12.15 -7.25 -19.55
N ALA A 217 13.41 -7.43 -19.97
CA ALA A 217 13.74 -7.81 -21.34
C ALA A 217 13.19 -9.21 -21.72
N HIS A 218 13.22 -10.17 -20.79
CA HIS A 218 12.68 -11.51 -21.02
C HIS A 218 11.15 -11.53 -21.09
N ALA A 219 10.47 -10.65 -20.38
CA ALA A 219 9.01 -10.53 -20.43
C ALA A 219 8.53 -10.02 -21.80
N GLN A 220 9.27 -9.11 -22.44
CA GLN A 220 8.95 -8.57 -23.76
C GLN A 220 9.20 -9.54 -24.92
N THR A 221 10.05 -10.56 -24.74
CA THR A 221 10.41 -11.52 -25.81
C THR A 221 9.43 -12.70 -25.89
N LYS A 222 8.49 -12.83 -24.97
CA LYS A 222 7.51 -13.93 -24.92
C LYS A 222 6.10 -13.56 -25.39
N ILE A 223 5.93 -12.36 -25.96
CA ILE A 223 4.73 -11.90 -26.65
C ILE A 223 4.95 -11.98 -28.15
#